data_ac83a66f0da313fdea74cae57b13b7b8
#
_entry.id   ac83a66f0da313fdea74cae57b13b7b8
#
_cell.length_a   1.000
_cell.length_b   1.000
_cell.length_c   1.000
_cell.angle_alpha   90.00
_cell.angle_beta   90.00
_cell.angle_gamma   90.00
#
_symmetry.space_group_name_H-M   'P 1'
#
loop_
_entity.id
_entity.type
_entity.pdbx_description
1 polymer ?
#
loop_
_entity_poly.entity_id
_entity_poly.type
_entity_poly.pdbx_seq_one_letter_code
_entity_poly.pdbx_strand_id
1 'polypeptide(L)'
;VNILDYIGVIIVIIIIAVLLVMVIVVELDKKKLRVLAYQDEVTGLFNRNGLEHFWSRYKGKGELAVLYLDLDHFKTINDTFGHHVGDALLRNVSTELSRITNQNQLAFRIGGDEFIFIMKNCEPHKVEILAGLILGLISKPYYVEDHELFVTGSIGITMTQSSTVEKTKLLAEADAAMYAAKRLGKNCYSVYRRNRQQFIEKVKMNMGKNI
;
A
#
# COMPACT_ATOMS: atom_id res chain seq x y z
N VAL A 1 -19.28 -27.60 -53.33
CA VAL A 1 -19.29 -26.49 -52.37
C VAL A 1 -19.59 -25.22 -53.13
N ASN A 2 -20.70 -24.55 -52.82
CA ASN A 2 -21.19 -23.39 -53.58
C ASN A 2 -20.38 -22.14 -53.13
N ILE A 3 -20.13 -21.21 -54.03
CA ILE A 3 -19.47 -19.91 -53.73
C ILE A 3 -20.19 -19.19 -52.55
N LEU A 4 -21.51 -19.34 -52.49
CA LEU A 4 -22.33 -18.81 -51.39
C LEU A 4 -21.96 -19.37 -50.02
N ASP A 5 -21.56 -20.65 -49.91
CA ASP A 5 -21.14 -21.30 -48.67
C ASP A 5 -19.81 -20.68 -48.17
N TYR A 6 -18.86 -20.42 -49.08
CA TYR A 6 -17.60 -19.73 -48.72
C TYR A 6 -17.81 -18.30 -48.28
N ILE A 7 -18.70 -17.55 -48.92
CA ILE A 7 -19.05 -16.18 -48.53
C ILE A 7 -19.67 -16.17 -47.11
N GLY A 8 -20.57 -17.12 -46.84
CA GLY A 8 -21.19 -17.29 -45.53
C GLY A 8 -20.15 -17.53 -44.42
N VAL A 9 -19.20 -18.44 -44.67
CA VAL A 9 -18.11 -18.74 -43.72
C VAL A 9 -17.22 -17.52 -43.47
N ILE A 10 -16.86 -16.78 -44.54
CA ILE A 10 -16.05 -15.56 -44.40
C ILE A 10 -16.77 -14.49 -43.57
N ILE A 11 -18.06 -14.28 -43.80
CA ILE A 11 -18.86 -13.32 -43.01
C ILE A 11 -18.87 -13.73 -41.53
N VAL A 12 -19.08 -15.02 -41.24
CA VAL A 12 -19.05 -15.50 -39.84
C VAL A 12 -17.69 -15.27 -39.19
N ILE A 13 -16.60 -15.54 -39.88
CA ILE A 13 -15.24 -15.31 -39.39
C ILE A 13 -15.03 -13.83 -39.10
N ILE A 14 -15.47 -12.92 -39.98
CA ILE A 14 -15.36 -11.47 -39.78
C ILE A 14 -16.17 -11.04 -38.54
N ILE A 15 -17.39 -11.54 -38.39
CA ILE A 15 -18.22 -11.21 -37.21
C ILE A 15 -17.54 -11.65 -35.92
N ILE A 16 -17.02 -12.90 -35.91
CA ILE A 16 -16.30 -13.43 -34.74
C ILE A 16 -15.06 -12.55 -34.43
N ALA A 17 -14.28 -12.16 -35.43
CA ALA A 17 -13.12 -11.30 -35.25
C ALA A 17 -13.50 -9.94 -34.71
N VAL A 18 -14.58 -9.33 -35.21
CA VAL A 18 -15.08 -8.03 -34.68
C VAL A 18 -15.54 -8.16 -33.23
N LEU A 19 -16.27 -9.19 -32.87
CA LEU A 19 -16.71 -9.45 -31.51
C LEU A 19 -15.52 -9.65 -30.57
N LEU A 20 -14.50 -10.38 -31.00
CA LEU A 20 -13.29 -10.60 -30.22
C LEU A 20 -12.53 -9.30 -29.96
N VAL A 21 -12.39 -8.44 -30.98
CA VAL A 21 -11.80 -7.09 -30.82
C VAL A 21 -12.60 -6.24 -29.84
N MET A 22 -13.94 -6.24 -29.95
CA MET A 22 -14.80 -5.51 -29.01
C MET A 22 -14.62 -5.99 -27.56
N VAL A 23 -14.53 -7.30 -27.33
CA VAL A 23 -14.28 -7.85 -25.99
C VAL A 23 -12.92 -7.39 -25.46
N ILE A 24 -11.87 -7.43 -26.28
CA ILE A 24 -10.53 -6.95 -25.89
C ILE A 24 -10.56 -5.47 -25.52
N VAL A 25 -11.19 -4.64 -26.34
CA VAL A 25 -11.31 -3.18 -26.08
C VAL A 25 -12.03 -2.94 -24.74
N VAL A 26 -13.16 -3.61 -24.53
CA VAL A 26 -13.93 -3.47 -23.27
C VAL A 26 -13.09 -3.91 -22.06
N GLU A 27 -12.31 -4.99 -22.14
CA GLU A 27 -11.46 -5.44 -21.04
C GLU A 27 -10.29 -4.46 -20.79
N LEU A 28 -9.71 -3.86 -21.82
CA LEU A 28 -8.69 -2.83 -21.68
C LEU A 28 -9.26 -1.57 -21.01
N ASP A 29 -10.44 -1.11 -21.41
CA ASP A 29 -11.11 0.03 -20.81
C ASP A 29 -11.47 -0.24 -19.35
N LYS A 30 -11.99 -1.41 -19.02
CA LYS A 30 -12.24 -1.81 -17.63
C LYS A 30 -10.96 -1.79 -16.79
N LYS A 31 -9.85 -2.29 -17.35
CA LYS A 31 -8.56 -2.26 -16.65
C LYS A 31 -8.10 -0.83 -16.40
N LYS A 32 -8.20 0.05 -17.39
CA LYS A 32 -7.88 1.48 -17.27
C LYS A 32 -8.74 2.17 -16.21
N LEU A 33 -10.06 1.94 -16.24
CA LEU A 33 -10.99 2.49 -15.26
C LEU A 33 -10.68 2.01 -13.83
N ARG A 34 -10.30 0.74 -13.66
CA ARG A 34 -9.89 0.21 -12.35
C ARG A 34 -8.63 0.88 -11.82
N VAL A 35 -7.64 1.12 -12.67
CA VAL A 35 -6.43 1.84 -12.28
C VAL A 35 -6.79 3.25 -11.82
N LEU A 36 -7.55 4.02 -12.62
CA LEU A 36 -7.98 5.37 -12.27
C LEU A 36 -8.83 5.42 -10.99
N ALA A 37 -9.67 4.42 -10.74
CA ALA A 37 -10.55 4.40 -9.57
C ALA A 37 -9.83 4.00 -8.27
N TYR A 38 -8.83 3.10 -8.36
CA TYR A 38 -8.30 2.42 -7.19
C TYR A 38 -6.80 2.62 -6.95
N GLN A 39 -6.08 3.31 -7.84
CA GLN A 39 -4.66 3.62 -7.65
C GLN A 39 -4.45 5.12 -7.42
N ASP A 40 -3.39 5.45 -6.68
CA ASP A 40 -2.92 6.80 -6.45
C ASP A 40 -2.05 7.24 -7.64
N GLU A 41 -2.35 8.40 -8.20
CA GLU A 41 -1.71 8.89 -9.43
C GLU A 41 -0.22 9.20 -9.24
N VAL A 42 0.19 9.58 -8.04
CA VAL A 42 1.59 9.92 -7.74
C VAL A 42 2.42 8.67 -7.53
N THR A 43 1.88 7.70 -6.79
CA THR A 43 2.66 6.55 -6.28
C THR A 43 2.40 5.25 -6.99
N GLY A 44 1.27 5.12 -7.70
CA GLY A 44 0.83 3.86 -8.31
C GLY A 44 0.35 2.79 -7.33
N LEU A 45 0.48 3.01 -6.02
CA LEU A 45 -0.10 2.14 -5.00
C LEU A 45 -1.63 2.25 -4.99
N PHE A 46 -2.31 1.34 -4.30
CA PHE A 46 -3.75 1.51 -4.12
C PHE A 46 -4.04 2.81 -3.35
N ASN A 47 -5.08 3.51 -3.77
CA ASN A 47 -5.57 4.71 -3.11
C ASN A 47 -6.62 4.39 -2.01
N ARG A 48 -7.21 5.42 -1.40
CA ARG A 48 -8.27 5.27 -0.40
C ARG A 48 -9.46 4.47 -0.91
N ASN A 49 -9.88 4.65 -2.17
CA ASN A 49 -10.98 3.87 -2.76
C ASN A 49 -10.58 2.40 -2.94
N GLY A 50 -9.32 2.13 -3.26
CA GLY A 50 -8.77 0.77 -3.29
C GLY A 50 -8.82 0.09 -1.92
N LEU A 51 -8.54 0.83 -0.84
CA LEU A 51 -8.67 0.35 0.53
C LEU A 51 -10.14 0.05 0.88
N GLU A 52 -11.09 0.94 0.53
CA GLU A 52 -12.52 0.70 0.71
C GLU A 52 -12.97 -0.55 -0.05
N HIS A 53 -12.53 -0.70 -1.29
CA HIS A 53 -12.83 -1.86 -2.11
C HIS A 53 -12.28 -3.15 -1.50
N PHE A 54 -11.06 -3.13 -0.95
CA PHE A 54 -10.53 -4.26 -0.19
C PHE A 54 -11.46 -4.67 0.95
N TRP A 55 -11.85 -3.71 1.82
CA TRP A 55 -12.69 -3.98 2.98
C TRP A 55 -14.09 -4.49 2.61
N SER A 56 -14.71 -3.96 1.55
CA SER A 56 -16.02 -4.41 1.07
C SER A 56 -16.03 -5.89 0.62
N ARG A 57 -14.86 -6.42 0.26
CA ARG A 57 -14.70 -7.81 -0.20
C ARG A 57 -14.03 -8.73 0.80
N TYR A 58 -13.45 -8.19 1.85
CA TYR A 58 -12.80 -8.99 2.88
C TYR A 58 -13.83 -9.71 3.75
N LYS A 59 -13.78 -11.04 3.74
CA LYS A 59 -14.78 -11.90 4.43
C LYS A 59 -14.37 -12.30 5.84
N GLY A 60 -13.35 -11.66 6.43
CA GLY A 60 -12.94 -11.88 7.82
C GLY A 60 -12.41 -13.29 8.11
N LYS A 61 -11.77 -13.95 7.14
CA LYS A 61 -11.16 -15.28 7.36
C LYS A 61 -9.67 -15.13 7.66
N GLY A 62 -9.25 -15.70 8.80
CA GLY A 62 -7.85 -15.76 9.21
C GLY A 62 -7.38 -14.50 9.95
N GLU A 63 -6.09 -14.51 10.30
CA GLU A 63 -5.43 -13.39 10.96
C GLU A 63 -5.16 -12.25 9.98
N LEU A 64 -5.38 -11.03 10.45
CA LEU A 64 -5.17 -9.81 9.70
C LEU A 64 -4.35 -8.83 10.53
N ALA A 65 -3.33 -8.25 9.92
CA ALA A 65 -2.60 -7.13 10.47
C ALA A 65 -2.81 -5.88 9.61
N VAL A 66 -2.90 -4.74 10.28
CA VAL A 66 -2.89 -3.40 9.68
C VAL A 66 -1.69 -2.64 10.24
N LEU A 67 -0.86 -2.15 9.34
CA LEU A 67 0.26 -1.29 9.65
C LEU A 67 -0.04 0.10 9.08
N TYR A 68 -0.10 1.11 9.94
CA TYR A 68 -0.27 2.51 9.57
C TYR A 68 1.11 3.17 9.56
N LEU A 69 1.56 3.61 8.41
CA LEU A 69 2.85 4.27 8.21
C LEU A 69 2.64 5.75 7.88
N ASP A 70 3.42 6.61 8.49
CA ASP A 70 3.52 8.03 8.16
C ASP A 70 5.00 8.41 8.00
N LEU A 71 5.32 9.15 6.93
CA LEU A 71 6.69 9.58 6.66
C LEU A 71 7.07 10.76 7.56
N ASP A 72 8.11 10.56 8.35
CA ASP A 72 8.56 11.56 9.30
C ASP A 72 9.10 12.80 8.57
N HIS A 73 8.66 13.99 8.99
CA HIS A 73 9.13 15.28 8.46
C HIS A 73 8.87 15.52 6.95
N PHE A 74 7.97 14.75 6.32
CA PHE A 74 7.67 14.93 4.90
C PHE A 74 7.16 16.33 4.57
N LYS A 75 6.37 16.92 5.46
CA LYS A 75 5.92 18.31 5.30
C LYS A 75 7.09 19.29 5.22
N THR A 76 8.14 19.11 6.02
CA THR A 76 9.35 19.96 5.98
C THR A 76 10.04 19.88 4.63
N ILE A 77 10.07 18.69 4.01
CA ILE A 77 10.61 18.50 2.65
C ILE A 77 9.79 19.31 1.63
N ASN A 78 8.46 19.20 1.68
CA ASN A 78 7.59 20.00 0.82
C ASN A 78 7.77 21.51 1.01
N ASP A 79 7.83 21.95 2.27
CA ASP A 79 7.98 23.37 2.61
C ASP A 79 9.36 23.93 2.18
N THR A 80 10.39 23.08 2.13
CA THR A 80 11.77 23.48 1.79
C THR A 80 12.05 23.38 0.29
N PHE A 81 11.63 22.29 -0.35
CA PHE A 81 12.02 21.96 -1.72
C PHE A 81 10.87 22.03 -2.73
N GLY A 82 9.64 22.25 -2.22
CA GLY A 82 8.44 22.30 -3.05
C GLY A 82 7.75 20.94 -3.25
N HIS A 83 6.46 20.99 -3.59
CA HIS A 83 5.63 19.78 -3.73
C HIS A 83 6.10 18.83 -4.84
N HIS A 84 6.73 19.35 -5.91
CA HIS A 84 7.24 18.51 -7.00
C HIS A 84 8.36 17.58 -6.55
N VAL A 85 9.25 18.06 -5.66
CA VAL A 85 10.31 17.25 -5.04
C VAL A 85 9.69 16.24 -4.06
N GLY A 86 8.69 16.66 -3.27
CA GLY A 86 7.95 15.77 -2.38
C GLY A 86 7.24 14.66 -3.15
N ASP A 87 6.59 14.95 -4.26
CA ASP A 87 5.95 13.96 -5.13
C ASP A 87 6.96 12.97 -5.74
N ALA A 88 8.14 13.45 -6.15
CA ALA A 88 9.20 12.59 -6.65
C ALA A 88 9.76 11.68 -5.54
N LEU A 89 9.93 12.20 -4.31
CA LEU A 89 10.28 11.40 -3.15
C LEU A 89 9.23 10.32 -2.86
N LEU A 90 7.93 10.67 -2.87
CA LEU A 90 6.83 9.72 -2.69
C LEU A 90 6.84 8.62 -3.75
N ARG A 91 7.12 8.92 -5.02
CA ARG A 91 7.28 7.91 -6.09
C ARG A 91 8.44 6.95 -5.76
N ASN A 92 9.57 7.48 -5.33
CA ASN A 92 10.73 6.67 -4.98
C ASN A 92 10.46 5.77 -3.78
N VAL A 93 9.92 6.31 -2.69
CA VAL A 93 9.49 5.55 -1.50
C VAL A 93 8.50 4.45 -1.90
N SER A 94 7.49 4.78 -2.68
CA SER A 94 6.45 3.83 -3.09
C SER A 94 6.98 2.73 -4.01
N THR A 95 7.98 3.03 -4.83
CA THR A 95 8.68 2.02 -5.62
C THR A 95 9.35 0.97 -4.72
N GLU A 96 10.00 1.40 -3.64
CA GLU A 96 10.58 0.47 -2.67
C GLU A 96 9.50 -0.33 -1.94
N LEU A 97 8.43 0.34 -1.49
CA LEU A 97 7.32 -0.32 -0.80
C LEU A 97 6.59 -1.33 -1.70
N SER A 98 6.49 -1.07 -2.99
CA SER A 98 5.84 -1.99 -3.94
C SER A 98 6.58 -3.33 -4.09
N ARG A 99 7.90 -3.37 -3.84
CA ARG A 99 8.72 -4.59 -3.93
C ARG A 99 8.34 -5.65 -2.90
N ILE A 100 7.75 -5.24 -1.80
CA ILE A 100 7.31 -6.11 -0.71
C ILE A 100 5.82 -6.43 -0.75
N THR A 101 5.11 -5.93 -1.77
CA THR A 101 3.69 -6.24 -1.94
C THR A 101 3.47 -7.55 -2.69
N ASN A 102 2.43 -8.28 -2.30
CA ASN A 102 2.00 -9.51 -2.94
C ASN A 102 0.50 -9.77 -2.65
N GLN A 103 -0.03 -10.95 -2.98
CA GLN A 103 -1.44 -11.29 -2.75
C GLN A 103 -1.87 -11.23 -1.27
N ASN A 104 -0.93 -11.40 -0.33
CA ASN A 104 -1.18 -11.36 1.11
C ASN A 104 -0.69 -10.08 1.78
N GLN A 105 0.08 -9.25 1.08
CA GLN A 105 0.65 -8.01 1.58
C GLN A 105 0.31 -6.88 0.61
N LEU A 106 -0.65 -6.05 0.98
CA LEU A 106 -1.18 -4.97 0.15
C LEU A 106 -0.75 -3.62 0.73
N ALA A 107 -0.34 -2.70 -0.13
CA ALA A 107 0.02 -1.34 0.26
C ALA A 107 -0.96 -0.33 -0.36
N PHE A 108 -1.34 0.65 0.43
CA PHE A 108 -2.28 1.72 0.08
C PHE A 108 -1.68 3.05 0.49
N ARG A 109 -1.83 4.08 -0.34
CA ARG A 109 -1.64 5.47 0.06
C ARG A 109 -3.00 6.09 0.31
N ILE A 110 -3.22 6.64 1.50
CA ILE A 110 -4.54 7.17 1.89
C ILE A 110 -4.59 8.69 1.86
N GLY A 111 -3.47 9.36 1.75
CA GLY A 111 -3.34 10.81 1.57
C GLY A 111 -1.98 11.32 2.02
N GLY A 112 -1.51 12.42 1.47
CA GLY A 112 -0.26 13.06 1.88
C GLY A 112 0.92 12.07 1.95
N ASP A 113 1.43 11.91 3.15
CA ASP A 113 2.55 11.06 3.56
C ASP A 113 2.11 9.78 4.31
N GLU A 114 0.81 9.47 4.28
CA GLU A 114 0.22 8.35 5.02
C GLU A 114 -0.02 7.13 4.14
N PHE A 115 0.47 5.98 4.60
CA PHE A 115 0.34 4.69 3.94
C PHE A 115 -0.27 3.64 4.89
N ILE A 116 -0.99 2.69 4.32
CA ILE A 116 -1.49 1.53 5.05
C ILE A 116 -0.97 0.27 4.38
N PHE A 117 -0.44 -0.63 5.20
CA PHE A 117 -0.19 -2.00 4.78
C PHE A 117 -1.21 -2.93 5.43
N ILE A 118 -1.72 -3.86 4.65
CA ILE A 118 -2.57 -4.94 5.13
C ILE A 118 -1.86 -6.25 4.86
N MET A 119 -1.64 -7.05 5.92
CA MET A 119 -1.10 -8.39 5.82
C MET A 119 -2.17 -9.41 6.23
N LYS A 120 -2.49 -10.33 5.31
CA LYS A 120 -3.46 -11.40 5.51
C LYS A 120 -2.74 -12.70 5.90
N ASN A 121 -3.43 -13.55 6.68
CA ASN A 121 -2.92 -14.86 7.11
C ASN A 121 -1.53 -14.74 7.75
N CYS A 122 -1.39 -13.82 8.68
CA CYS A 122 -0.12 -13.42 9.25
C CYS A 122 0.08 -13.95 10.67
N GLU A 123 1.32 -14.23 11.01
CA GLU A 123 1.77 -14.47 12.38
C GLU A 123 2.36 -13.19 12.97
N PRO A 124 2.22 -12.93 14.28
CA PRO A 124 2.72 -11.70 14.90
C PRO A 124 4.18 -11.39 14.57
N HIS A 125 5.05 -12.38 14.67
CA HIS A 125 6.47 -12.24 14.37
C HIS A 125 6.73 -11.80 12.92
N LYS A 126 5.98 -12.34 11.95
CA LYS A 126 6.12 -11.95 10.53
C LYS A 126 5.66 -10.51 10.27
N VAL A 127 4.68 -10.02 11.04
CA VAL A 127 4.21 -8.63 10.95
C VAL A 127 5.28 -7.65 11.46
N GLU A 128 5.96 -7.99 12.56
CA GLU A 128 7.05 -7.16 13.09
C GLU A 128 8.26 -7.16 12.15
N ILE A 129 8.61 -8.31 11.55
CA ILE A 129 9.63 -8.38 10.50
C ILE A 129 9.26 -7.48 9.32
N LEU A 130 8.00 -7.51 8.86
CA LEU A 130 7.54 -6.65 7.78
C LEU A 130 7.67 -5.17 8.15
N ALA A 131 7.29 -4.77 9.36
CA ALA A 131 7.45 -3.40 9.81
C ALA A 131 8.93 -2.97 9.84
N GLY A 132 9.82 -3.83 10.34
CA GLY A 132 11.26 -3.60 10.29
C GLY A 132 11.80 -3.46 8.86
N LEU A 133 11.33 -4.31 7.95
CA LEU A 133 11.70 -4.26 6.54
C LEU A 133 11.24 -2.94 5.88
N ILE A 134 10.00 -2.52 6.12
CA ILE A 134 9.46 -1.24 5.62
C ILE A 134 10.36 -0.09 6.09
N LEU A 135 10.64 0.00 7.39
CA LEU A 135 11.51 1.05 7.93
C LEU A 135 12.91 1.04 7.28
N GLY A 136 13.49 -0.14 7.08
CA GLY A 136 14.79 -0.26 6.41
C GLY A 136 14.77 0.18 4.94
N LEU A 137 13.68 -0.10 4.23
CA LEU A 137 13.53 0.28 2.82
C LEU A 137 13.37 1.79 2.62
N ILE A 138 12.70 2.48 3.56
CA ILE A 138 12.46 3.92 3.44
C ILE A 138 13.57 4.78 4.03
N SER A 139 14.30 4.28 5.04
CA SER A 139 15.36 5.02 5.75
C SER A 139 16.70 4.95 5.00
N LYS A 140 16.72 5.44 3.78
CA LYS A 140 17.90 5.52 2.92
C LYS A 140 17.94 6.87 2.20
N PRO A 141 19.12 7.29 1.66
CA PRO A 141 19.18 8.51 0.84
C PRO A 141 18.40 8.33 -0.47
N TYR A 142 17.67 9.37 -0.83
CA TYR A 142 16.95 9.50 -2.09
C TYR A 142 17.55 10.68 -2.87
N TYR A 143 17.92 10.44 -4.11
CA TYR A 143 18.41 11.48 -4.99
C TYR A 143 17.26 11.94 -5.88
N VAL A 144 16.81 13.17 -5.67
CA VAL A 144 15.73 13.81 -6.42
C VAL A 144 16.25 15.11 -6.98
N GLU A 145 16.31 15.24 -8.30
CA GLU A 145 16.98 16.37 -8.96
C GLU A 145 18.41 16.54 -8.39
N ASP A 146 18.79 17.72 -7.97
CA ASP A 146 20.11 18.02 -7.39
C ASP A 146 20.13 17.87 -5.85
N HIS A 147 19.11 17.23 -5.24
CA HIS A 147 18.96 17.11 -3.80
C HIS A 147 19.14 15.68 -3.31
N GLU A 148 19.94 15.52 -2.26
CA GLU A 148 19.98 14.31 -1.46
C GLU A 148 19.01 14.46 -0.28
N LEU A 149 17.94 13.66 -0.29
CA LEU A 149 16.87 13.71 0.70
C LEU A 149 16.93 12.50 1.62
N PHE A 150 16.66 12.74 2.89
CA PHE A 150 16.53 11.70 3.89
C PHE A 150 15.14 11.73 4.50
N VAL A 151 14.46 10.60 4.49
CA VAL A 151 13.15 10.45 5.14
C VAL A 151 13.15 9.16 5.97
N THR A 152 12.43 9.18 7.07
CA THR A 152 12.15 7.99 7.89
C THR A 152 10.65 7.82 8.02
N GLY A 153 10.21 6.79 8.71
CA GLY A 153 8.78 6.57 8.93
C GLY A 153 8.47 6.11 10.34
N SER A 154 7.27 6.40 10.78
CA SER A 154 6.71 5.90 12.02
C SER A 154 5.56 4.95 11.71
N ILE A 155 5.60 3.73 12.27
CA ILE A 155 4.63 2.68 11.98
C ILE A 155 3.86 2.30 13.24
N GLY A 156 2.52 2.26 13.13
CA GLY A 156 1.66 1.65 14.12
C GLY A 156 1.09 0.33 13.61
N ILE A 157 1.09 -0.69 14.46
CA ILE A 157 0.65 -2.04 14.11
C ILE A 157 -0.55 -2.43 14.98
N THR A 158 -1.61 -2.94 14.37
CA THR A 158 -2.65 -3.70 15.06
C THR A 158 -2.90 -5.02 14.36
N MET A 159 -3.32 -6.02 15.13
CA MET A 159 -3.61 -7.36 14.63
C MET A 159 -4.95 -7.85 15.17
N THR A 160 -5.64 -8.68 14.40
CA THR A 160 -6.88 -9.31 14.82
C THR A 160 -6.97 -10.75 14.33
N GLN A 161 -7.54 -11.59 15.18
CA GLN A 161 -7.85 -12.99 14.87
C GLN A 161 -9.36 -13.21 14.65
N SER A 162 -10.14 -12.12 14.68
CA SER A 162 -11.60 -12.21 14.67
C SER A 162 -12.17 -12.32 13.26
N SER A 163 -13.19 -13.16 13.11
CA SER A 163 -14.04 -13.21 11.91
C SER A 163 -14.90 -11.95 11.74
N THR A 164 -15.08 -11.16 12.79
CA THR A 164 -15.77 -9.87 12.78
C THR A 164 -14.75 -8.75 12.88
N VAL A 165 -14.28 -8.31 11.74
CA VAL A 165 -13.30 -7.23 11.64
C VAL A 165 -14.03 -5.91 11.44
N GLU A 166 -13.97 -5.05 12.44
CA GLU A 166 -14.44 -3.68 12.30
C GLU A 166 -13.29 -2.80 11.78
N LYS A 167 -13.36 -2.44 10.49
CA LYS A 167 -12.37 -1.63 9.79
C LYS A 167 -11.99 -0.37 10.56
N THR A 168 -12.99 0.42 10.96
CA THR A 168 -12.80 1.71 11.64
C THR A 168 -11.99 1.55 12.92
N LYS A 169 -12.28 0.49 13.68
CA LYS A 169 -11.54 0.19 14.91
C LYS A 169 -10.09 -0.19 14.63
N LEU A 170 -9.84 -1.05 13.65
CA LEU A 170 -8.47 -1.46 13.30
C LEU A 170 -7.62 -0.29 12.82
N LEU A 171 -8.18 0.58 11.98
CA LEU A 171 -7.49 1.77 11.52
C LEU A 171 -7.17 2.73 12.67
N ALA A 172 -8.14 2.97 13.58
CA ALA A 172 -7.93 3.81 14.76
C ALA A 172 -6.88 3.22 15.74
N GLU A 173 -6.86 1.91 15.93
CA GLU A 173 -5.85 1.23 16.76
C GLU A 173 -4.44 1.35 16.15
N ALA A 174 -4.31 1.16 14.83
CA ALA A 174 -3.04 1.30 14.13
C ALA A 174 -2.55 2.75 14.14
N ASP A 175 -3.43 3.73 13.90
CA ASP A 175 -3.12 5.16 13.99
C ASP A 175 -2.64 5.56 15.39
N ALA A 176 -3.34 5.14 16.45
CA ALA A 176 -2.92 5.40 17.82
C ALA A 176 -1.53 4.82 18.13
N ALA A 177 -1.21 3.63 17.63
CA ALA A 177 0.11 3.03 17.75
C ALA A 177 1.17 3.80 16.94
N MET A 178 0.85 4.27 15.73
CA MET A 178 1.73 5.09 14.90
C MET A 178 2.05 6.42 15.61
N TYR A 179 1.05 7.08 16.18
CA TYR A 179 1.28 8.28 16.97
C TYR A 179 2.19 8.02 18.19
N ALA A 180 2.07 6.86 18.82
CA ALA A 180 3.00 6.46 19.89
C ALA A 180 4.43 6.27 19.35
N ALA A 181 4.61 5.66 18.18
CA ALA A 181 5.93 5.56 17.54
C ALA A 181 6.55 6.94 17.28
N LYS A 182 5.76 7.90 16.78
CA LYS A 182 6.20 9.31 16.62
C LYS A 182 6.69 9.93 17.94
N ARG A 183 5.94 9.73 19.04
CA ARG A 183 6.32 10.23 20.37
C ARG A 183 7.57 9.56 20.96
N LEU A 184 7.83 8.33 20.57
CA LEU A 184 8.98 7.56 21.01
C LEU A 184 10.29 7.95 20.27
N GLY A 185 10.26 8.92 19.40
CA GLY A 185 11.42 9.50 18.71
C GLY A 185 11.48 9.12 17.24
N LYS A 186 10.34 8.74 16.65
CA LYS A 186 10.22 8.46 15.21
C LYS A 186 11.13 7.33 14.70
N ASN A 187 11.13 7.04 13.41
CA ASN A 187 11.93 5.97 12.80
C ASN A 187 11.84 4.64 13.57
N CYS A 188 10.62 4.24 13.92
CA CYS A 188 10.36 3.01 14.66
C CYS A 188 8.92 2.55 14.44
N TYR A 189 8.61 1.34 14.90
CA TYR A 189 7.23 0.88 14.97
C TYR A 189 6.77 0.70 16.43
N SER A 190 5.45 0.71 16.60
CA SER A 190 4.78 0.41 17.86
C SER A 190 3.61 -0.53 17.62
N VAL A 191 3.36 -1.46 18.53
CA VAL A 191 2.27 -2.44 18.42
C VAL A 191 1.14 -2.05 19.38
N TYR A 192 -0.09 -1.96 18.87
CA TYR A 192 -1.27 -1.76 19.67
C TYR A 192 -1.65 -3.06 20.39
N ARG A 193 -1.68 -3.03 21.72
CA ARG A 193 -2.07 -4.18 22.55
C ARG A 193 -3.42 -3.93 23.20
N ARG A 194 -4.40 -4.80 22.94
CA ARG A 194 -5.79 -4.70 23.42
C ARG A 194 -6.00 -5.01 24.91
N ASN A 195 -4.98 -5.40 25.67
CA ASN A 195 -5.12 -5.73 27.09
C ASN A 195 -5.07 -4.49 27.98
N ARG A 196 -5.80 -4.55 29.11
CA ARG A 196 -6.17 -3.49 30.08
C ARG A 196 -5.08 -2.52 30.58
N GLN A 197 -3.85 -2.69 30.16
CA GLN A 197 -2.78 -1.72 30.32
C GLN A 197 -2.20 -1.48 28.92
N GLN A 198 -2.31 -0.24 28.43
CA GLN A 198 -1.73 0.20 27.16
C GLN A 198 -0.19 0.14 27.27
N PHE A 199 0.39 -1.04 27.14
CA PHE A 199 1.82 -1.17 26.94
C PHE A 199 2.10 -1.05 25.43
N ILE A 200 2.66 0.08 25.07
CA ILE A 200 3.21 0.34 23.76
C ILE A 200 4.66 -0.12 23.80
N GLU A 201 4.98 -1.22 23.17
CA GLU A 201 6.38 -1.65 23.00
C GLU A 201 7.01 -0.90 21.82
N LYS A 202 8.16 -0.31 22.12
CA LYS A 202 9.05 0.32 21.14
C LYS A 202 10.13 -0.65 20.73
N VAL A 203 10.23 -0.94 19.43
CA VAL A 203 11.42 -1.55 18.86
C VAL A 203 12.12 -0.49 18.00
N LYS A 204 13.23 0.06 18.50
CA LYS A 204 14.15 0.83 17.66
C LYS A 204 14.85 -0.13 16.71
N MET A 205 14.76 0.11 15.41
CA MET A 205 15.75 -0.46 14.53
C MET A 205 17.11 0.15 14.89
N ASN A 206 18.00 -0.67 15.41
CA ASN A 206 19.41 -0.31 15.47
C ASN A 206 19.95 -0.29 14.03
N MET A 207 19.77 0.83 13.36
CA MET A 207 20.50 1.09 12.15
C MET A 207 21.93 1.41 12.52
N GLY A 208 22.80 0.43 12.27
CA GLY A 208 24.23 0.65 12.10
C GLY A 208 24.97 1.14 13.36
N LYS A 209 25.34 0.23 14.24
CA LYS A 209 26.64 0.28 14.87
C LYS A 209 27.39 -0.94 14.38
N ASN A 210 27.95 -0.85 13.20
CA ASN A 210 29.13 -1.56 12.77
C ASN A 210 29.71 -0.76 11.59
N ILE A 211 30.51 0.18 11.93
CA ILE A 211 31.69 0.57 11.17
C ILE A 211 32.86 0.18 12.04
#